data_33a0bf615cc10b7b939ae1d8b9c15876
#
_entry.id   33a0bf615cc10b7b939ae1d8b9c15876
#
_cell.length_a   1.000
_cell.length_b   1.000
_cell.length_c   1.000
_cell.angle_alpha   90.00
_cell.angle_beta   90.00
_cell.angle_gamma   90.00
#
_symmetry.space_group_name_H-M   'P 1'
#
loop_
_entity.id
_entity.type
_entity.pdbx_description
1 polymer ?
#
loop_
_entity_poly.entity_id
_entity_poly.type
_entity_poly.pdbx_seq_one_letter_code
_entity_poly.pdbx_strand_id
1 'polypeptide(L)'
;MDHPRPPEAPVKASPLLARAALRFVVLMGVVSLFADMTYEGARSLNGSYLAVLGASGALVGLVAGAGELIGYALRFFSGLLSDKTHRYWAITFIGYAVNLFAVPLLALTGNWQTAAALMMLERVGKAIRVPPRDAMLSYGTQHMGRGWGFGLHEALDQIGAVSGPLIVAAALHFGAGYRFSYALLLVPVVLAMATLTAARWLYPRPQDLEIRAPQLQTQGFTRAFWLYILGACLIAAGFADFPLIAYHFERTALIAPAAAPLLYALAMGVDALAALVFGRLFDRLGIVVMMLVAALSAGFAPLVFLGGVNAAVAGMVLWGIGMGAQESIMRAAVGSLAAPERRSYAYGVFNAGYGVFWFLGSLLIGVLYDISLPALVAFSVVMQLAALPIFYAIRKQV
;
A
#
# COMPACT_ATOMS: atom_id res chain seq x y z
N MET A 1 -41.47 37.10 -5.35
CA MET A 1 -40.12 37.27 -4.77
C MET A 1 -39.87 36.10 -3.87
N ASP A 2 -39.25 35.03 -4.41
CA ASP A 2 -38.87 33.86 -3.60
C ASP A 2 -37.57 34.19 -2.90
N HIS A 3 -37.62 34.31 -1.57
CA HIS A 3 -36.42 34.40 -0.76
C HIS A 3 -35.72 33.03 -0.75
N PRO A 4 -34.41 32.95 -1.04
CA PRO A 4 -33.67 31.69 -0.89
C PRO A 4 -33.72 31.27 0.59
N ARG A 5 -34.15 30.03 0.84
CA ARG A 5 -34.12 29.44 2.17
C ARG A 5 -32.69 29.47 2.71
N PRO A 6 -32.49 29.87 3.97
CA PRO A 6 -31.16 29.82 4.57
C PRO A 6 -30.64 28.39 4.55
N PRO A 7 -29.31 28.17 4.41
CA PRO A 7 -28.72 26.85 4.42
C PRO A 7 -29.11 26.14 5.74
N GLU A 8 -29.70 24.97 5.62
CA GLU A 8 -30.05 24.15 6.77
C GLU A 8 -28.78 23.88 7.60
N ALA A 9 -28.84 24.18 8.89
CA ALA A 9 -27.76 23.92 9.82
C ALA A 9 -27.36 22.42 9.77
N PRO A 10 -26.07 22.08 9.89
CA PRO A 10 -25.62 20.70 9.82
C PRO A 10 -26.33 19.86 10.88
N VAL A 11 -27.05 18.84 10.44
CA VAL A 11 -27.79 17.91 11.31
C VAL A 11 -26.77 17.28 12.25
N LYS A 12 -26.79 17.65 13.54
CA LYS A 12 -25.96 17.01 14.55
C LYS A 12 -26.34 15.54 14.62
N ALA A 13 -25.39 14.66 14.28
CA ALA A 13 -25.59 13.23 14.41
C ALA A 13 -26.02 12.83 15.81
N SER A 14 -26.98 11.91 15.93
CA SER A 14 -27.36 11.42 17.25
C SER A 14 -26.17 10.71 17.92
N PRO A 15 -25.98 10.83 19.24
CA PRO A 15 -24.88 10.16 19.96
C PRO A 15 -24.84 8.63 19.73
N LEU A 16 -25.99 8.03 19.47
CA LEU A 16 -26.11 6.59 19.17
C LEU A 16 -25.52 6.25 17.78
N LEU A 17 -25.79 7.06 16.76
CA LEU A 17 -25.24 6.89 15.42
C LEU A 17 -23.71 7.08 15.41
N ALA A 18 -23.19 8.07 16.15
CA ALA A 18 -21.75 8.28 16.27
C ALA A 18 -21.04 7.09 16.93
N ARG A 19 -21.65 6.48 17.96
CA ARG A 19 -21.12 5.27 18.61
C ARG A 19 -21.18 4.05 17.67
N ALA A 20 -22.25 3.89 16.91
CA ALA A 20 -22.38 2.81 15.92
C ALA A 20 -21.34 2.96 14.81
N ALA A 21 -21.14 4.16 14.29
CA ALA A 21 -20.15 4.50 13.30
C ALA A 21 -18.71 4.20 13.79
N LEU A 22 -18.37 4.60 15.01
CA LEU A 22 -17.07 4.30 15.62
C LEU A 22 -16.84 2.78 15.73
N ARG A 23 -17.83 2.03 16.22
CA ARG A 23 -17.74 0.55 16.32
C ARG A 23 -17.55 -0.09 14.97
N PHE A 24 -18.24 0.40 13.93
CA PHE A 24 -18.07 -0.08 12.57
C PHE A 24 -16.65 0.19 12.04
N VAL A 25 -16.12 1.40 12.22
CA VAL A 25 -14.76 1.75 11.80
C VAL A 25 -13.72 0.90 12.53
N VAL A 26 -13.87 0.69 13.84
CA VAL A 26 -12.98 -0.19 14.62
C VAL A 26 -13.04 -1.63 14.15
N LEU A 27 -14.23 -2.18 13.90
CA LEU A 27 -14.37 -3.55 13.38
C LEU A 27 -13.70 -3.70 12.02
N MET A 28 -13.92 -2.76 11.09
CA MET A 28 -13.24 -2.77 9.80
C MET A 28 -11.73 -2.60 9.93
N GLY A 29 -11.27 -1.79 10.88
CA GLY A 29 -9.86 -1.66 11.23
C GLY A 29 -9.25 -2.95 11.77
N VAL A 30 -9.97 -3.72 12.60
CA VAL A 30 -9.52 -5.04 13.10
C VAL A 30 -9.49 -6.07 11.97
N VAL A 31 -10.45 -6.02 11.01
CA VAL A 31 -10.38 -6.84 9.79
C VAL A 31 -9.10 -6.53 9.01
N SER A 32 -8.80 -5.25 8.82
CA SER A 32 -7.60 -4.81 8.12
C SER A 32 -6.32 -5.19 8.86
N LEU A 33 -6.29 -5.05 10.18
CA LEU A 33 -5.16 -5.48 11.02
C LEU A 33 -4.79 -6.96 10.76
N PHE A 34 -5.76 -7.88 10.83
CA PHE A 34 -5.50 -9.30 10.57
C PHE A 34 -5.21 -9.58 9.09
N ALA A 35 -5.81 -8.82 8.18
CA ALA A 35 -5.53 -8.94 6.75
C ALA A 35 -4.09 -8.51 6.43
N ASP A 36 -3.64 -7.39 6.99
CA ASP A 36 -2.29 -6.88 6.77
C ASP A 36 -1.23 -7.69 7.52
N MET A 37 -1.57 -8.24 8.71
CA MET A 37 -0.75 -9.27 9.35
C MET A 37 -0.50 -10.46 8.43
N THR A 38 -1.52 -10.90 7.69
CA THR A 38 -1.40 -12.00 6.71
C THR A 38 -0.58 -11.59 5.50
N TYR A 39 -0.98 -10.49 4.88
CA TYR A 39 -0.45 -10.02 3.61
C TYR A 39 1.01 -9.53 3.74
N GLU A 40 1.30 -8.68 4.72
CA GLU A 40 2.66 -8.14 4.92
C GLU A 40 3.60 -9.20 5.52
N GLY A 41 3.06 -10.12 6.33
CA GLY A 41 3.78 -11.32 6.73
C GLY A 41 4.24 -12.14 5.53
N ALA A 42 3.35 -12.41 4.58
CA ALA A 42 3.68 -13.12 3.34
C ALA A 42 4.66 -12.32 2.47
N ARG A 43 4.43 -11.02 2.30
CA ARG A 43 5.29 -10.13 1.49
C ARG A 43 6.73 -10.14 1.98
N SER A 44 6.93 -10.23 3.29
CA SER A 44 8.27 -10.32 3.89
C SER A 44 9.03 -11.61 3.54
N LEU A 45 8.31 -12.67 3.11
CA LEU A 45 8.87 -13.98 2.73
C LEU A 45 8.96 -14.18 1.21
N ASN A 46 8.09 -13.53 0.44
CA ASN A 46 7.84 -13.87 -0.97
C ASN A 46 9.11 -13.89 -1.82
N GLY A 47 10.00 -12.91 -1.66
CA GLY A 47 11.25 -12.83 -2.40
C GLY A 47 12.23 -13.95 -2.06
N SER A 48 12.48 -14.16 -0.77
CA SER A 48 13.35 -15.25 -0.29
C SER A 48 12.80 -16.61 -0.70
N TYR A 49 11.47 -16.82 -0.60
CA TYR A 49 10.86 -18.08 -1.01
C TYR A 49 10.97 -18.34 -2.51
N LEU A 50 10.78 -17.32 -3.35
CA LEU A 50 11.00 -17.44 -4.80
C LEU A 50 12.46 -17.75 -5.12
N ALA A 51 13.43 -17.19 -4.37
CA ALA A 51 14.85 -17.52 -4.52
C ALA A 51 15.12 -19.01 -4.22
N VAL A 52 14.57 -19.53 -3.12
CA VAL A 52 14.70 -20.95 -2.74
C VAL A 52 14.06 -21.86 -3.78
N LEU A 53 12.96 -21.42 -4.42
CA LEU A 53 12.31 -22.17 -5.51
C LEU A 53 13.01 -22.02 -6.86
N GLY A 54 14.15 -21.33 -6.95
CA GLY A 54 14.98 -21.20 -8.15
C GLY A 54 14.51 -20.14 -9.15
N ALA A 55 13.73 -19.16 -8.72
CA ALA A 55 13.35 -18.01 -9.54
C ALA A 55 14.57 -17.12 -9.84
N SER A 56 14.52 -16.37 -10.95
CA SER A 56 15.49 -15.31 -11.27
C SER A 56 15.07 -13.97 -10.68
N GLY A 57 15.99 -13.01 -10.56
CA GLY A 57 15.69 -11.65 -10.13
C GLY A 57 14.70 -10.94 -11.07
N ALA A 58 14.83 -11.18 -12.39
CA ALA A 58 13.88 -10.70 -13.39
C ALA A 58 12.45 -11.21 -13.14
N LEU A 59 12.30 -12.50 -12.75
CA LEU A 59 11.00 -13.07 -12.42
C LEU A 59 10.42 -12.45 -11.14
N VAL A 60 11.24 -12.26 -10.11
CA VAL A 60 10.80 -11.59 -8.86
C VAL A 60 10.34 -10.18 -9.14
N GLY A 61 11.09 -9.42 -9.94
CA GLY A 61 10.70 -8.07 -10.37
C GLY A 61 9.40 -8.06 -11.20
N LEU A 62 9.24 -9.04 -12.11
CA LEU A 62 8.00 -9.20 -12.88
C LEU A 62 6.79 -9.48 -11.98
N VAL A 63 6.90 -10.43 -11.05
CA VAL A 63 5.80 -10.81 -10.14
C VAL A 63 5.45 -9.65 -9.21
N ALA A 64 6.43 -8.98 -8.62
CA ALA A 64 6.21 -7.83 -7.74
C ALA A 64 5.54 -6.68 -8.51
N GLY A 65 6.12 -6.26 -9.64
CA GLY A 65 5.61 -5.15 -10.44
C GLY A 65 4.26 -5.44 -11.07
N ALA A 66 4.04 -6.63 -11.65
CA ALA A 66 2.76 -7.03 -12.21
C ALA A 66 1.66 -7.11 -11.15
N GLY A 67 2.02 -7.54 -9.93
CA GLY A 67 1.12 -7.51 -8.78
C GLY A 67 0.61 -6.11 -8.47
N GLU A 68 1.50 -5.12 -8.44
CA GLU A 68 1.12 -3.72 -8.21
C GLU A 68 0.27 -3.17 -9.37
N LEU A 69 0.66 -3.42 -10.63
CA LEU A 69 -0.12 -2.99 -11.81
C LEU A 69 -1.55 -3.55 -11.78
N ILE A 70 -1.69 -4.86 -11.51
CA ILE A 70 -3.00 -5.52 -11.35
C ILE A 70 -3.75 -4.88 -10.18
N GLY A 71 -3.04 -4.65 -9.06
CA GLY A 71 -3.58 -3.97 -7.90
C GLY A 71 -4.23 -2.64 -8.23
N TYR A 72 -3.56 -1.78 -9.00
CA TYR A 72 -4.09 -0.49 -9.41
C TYR A 72 -5.19 -0.59 -10.47
N ALA A 73 -5.00 -1.43 -11.51
CA ALA A 73 -5.95 -1.55 -12.61
C ALA A 73 -7.30 -2.14 -12.18
N LEU A 74 -7.27 -3.25 -11.45
CA LEU A 74 -8.51 -3.93 -11.04
C LEU A 74 -9.32 -3.16 -9.99
N ARG A 75 -8.70 -2.27 -9.20
CA ARG A 75 -9.44 -1.40 -8.26
C ARG A 75 -10.46 -0.53 -8.99
N PHE A 76 -10.12 -0.02 -10.18
CA PHE A 76 -11.07 0.76 -10.98
C PHE A 76 -12.32 -0.05 -11.34
N PHE A 77 -12.13 -1.27 -11.84
CA PHE A 77 -13.26 -2.15 -12.21
C PHE A 77 -14.06 -2.61 -11.00
N SER A 78 -13.40 -2.94 -9.90
CA SER A 78 -14.07 -3.32 -8.65
C SER A 78 -14.91 -2.19 -8.07
N GLY A 79 -14.38 -0.95 -8.10
CA GLY A 79 -15.12 0.25 -7.70
C GLY A 79 -16.38 0.44 -8.55
N LEU A 80 -16.25 0.43 -9.89
CA LEU A 80 -17.41 0.54 -10.80
C LEU A 80 -18.43 -0.57 -10.59
N LEU A 81 -18.00 -1.81 -10.35
CA LEU A 81 -18.89 -2.94 -10.13
C LEU A 81 -19.65 -2.78 -8.79
N SER A 82 -18.97 -2.36 -7.73
CA SER A 82 -19.59 -2.15 -6.43
C SER A 82 -20.61 -1.01 -6.46
N ASP A 83 -20.30 0.10 -7.14
CA ASP A 83 -21.21 1.25 -7.27
C ASP A 83 -22.44 0.92 -8.13
N LYS A 84 -22.27 0.19 -9.24
CA LYS A 84 -23.37 -0.22 -10.10
C LYS A 84 -24.29 -1.26 -9.47
N THR A 85 -23.73 -2.19 -8.68
CA THR A 85 -24.49 -3.32 -8.13
C THR A 85 -24.97 -3.07 -6.70
N HIS A 86 -24.40 -2.09 -6.00
CA HIS A 86 -24.60 -1.82 -4.57
C HIS A 86 -24.33 -3.05 -3.67
N ARG A 87 -23.59 -4.07 -4.19
CA ARG A 87 -23.26 -5.30 -3.47
C ARG A 87 -21.93 -5.20 -2.73
N TYR A 88 -21.70 -4.11 -1.99
CA TYR A 88 -20.43 -3.83 -1.33
C TYR A 88 -19.94 -5.01 -0.47
N TRP A 89 -20.79 -5.60 0.37
CA TRP A 89 -20.40 -6.73 1.22
C TRP A 89 -19.99 -7.97 0.42
N ALA A 90 -20.73 -8.35 -0.62
CA ALA A 90 -20.44 -9.54 -1.40
C ALA A 90 -19.07 -9.43 -2.10
N ILE A 91 -18.80 -8.28 -2.73
CA ILE A 91 -17.54 -8.02 -3.42
C ILE A 91 -16.38 -7.97 -2.42
N THR A 92 -16.60 -7.33 -1.26
CA THR A 92 -15.62 -7.28 -0.17
C THR A 92 -15.28 -8.70 0.33
N PHE A 93 -16.28 -9.55 0.60
CA PHE A 93 -16.04 -10.94 1.04
C PHE A 93 -15.27 -11.76 0.03
N ILE A 94 -15.66 -11.71 -1.26
CA ILE A 94 -14.95 -12.41 -2.34
C ILE A 94 -13.50 -11.91 -2.39
N GLY A 95 -13.27 -10.60 -2.36
CA GLY A 95 -11.93 -10.03 -2.40
C GLY A 95 -11.08 -10.45 -1.20
N TYR A 96 -11.62 -10.42 0.03
CA TYR A 96 -10.90 -10.90 1.21
C TYR A 96 -10.62 -12.41 1.15
N ALA A 97 -11.58 -13.22 0.74
CA ALA A 97 -11.38 -14.66 0.60
C ALA A 97 -10.26 -14.97 -0.40
N VAL A 98 -10.30 -14.40 -1.59
CA VAL A 98 -9.26 -14.60 -2.61
C VAL A 98 -7.90 -14.09 -2.13
N ASN A 99 -7.84 -12.86 -1.57
CA ASN A 99 -6.60 -12.27 -1.07
C ASN A 99 -5.98 -13.10 0.05
N LEU A 100 -6.75 -13.39 1.09
CA LEU A 100 -6.19 -13.95 2.32
C LEU A 100 -5.92 -15.46 2.21
N PHE A 101 -6.80 -16.25 1.56
CA PHE A 101 -6.56 -17.70 1.45
C PHE A 101 -5.46 -18.05 0.44
N ALA A 102 -5.16 -17.19 -0.54
CA ALA A 102 -4.01 -17.39 -1.41
C ALA A 102 -2.68 -17.48 -0.65
N VAL A 103 -2.57 -16.79 0.49
CA VAL A 103 -1.34 -16.73 1.30
C VAL A 103 -1.01 -18.08 1.93
N PRO A 104 -1.85 -18.72 2.77
CA PRO A 104 -1.50 -20.01 3.36
C PRO A 104 -1.38 -21.13 2.33
N LEU A 105 -2.02 -21.01 1.15
CA LEU A 105 -1.82 -21.96 0.05
C LEU A 105 -0.39 -21.96 -0.50
N LEU A 106 0.39 -20.90 -0.32
CA LEU A 106 1.82 -20.87 -0.64
C LEU A 106 2.61 -21.97 0.10
N ALA A 107 2.14 -22.39 1.27
CA ALA A 107 2.74 -23.51 2.00
C ALA A 107 2.74 -24.84 1.22
N LEU A 108 1.81 -25.01 0.28
CA LEU A 108 1.63 -26.21 -0.52
C LEU A 108 2.42 -26.19 -1.85
N THR A 109 3.02 -25.04 -2.19
CA THR A 109 3.74 -24.91 -3.46
C THR A 109 5.10 -25.58 -3.42
N GLY A 110 5.52 -26.17 -4.56
CA GLY A 110 6.81 -26.84 -4.72
C GLY A 110 7.68 -26.28 -5.84
N ASN A 111 7.16 -25.28 -6.57
CA ASN A 111 7.85 -24.60 -7.66
C ASN A 111 7.48 -23.12 -7.70
N TRP A 112 8.31 -22.31 -8.35
CA TRP A 112 8.12 -20.86 -8.41
C TRP A 112 6.88 -20.45 -9.24
N GLN A 113 6.46 -21.26 -10.23
CA GLN A 113 5.31 -20.93 -11.09
C GLN A 113 4.02 -20.91 -10.29
N THR A 114 3.77 -21.95 -9.49
CA THR A 114 2.58 -22.01 -8.63
C THR A 114 2.64 -20.99 -7.51
N ALA A 115 3.83 -20.72 -6.95
CA ALA A 115 4.01 -19.67 -5.94
C ALA A 115 3.70 -18.28 -6.54
N ALA A 116 4.25 -17.96 -7.71
CA ALA A 116 3.99 -16.71 -8.41
C ALA A 116 2.50 -16.54 -8.75
N ALA A 117 1.83 -17.59 -9.23
CA ALA A 117 0.40 -17.55 -9.51
C ALA A 117 -0.45 -17.24 -8.26
N LEU A 118 -0.12 -17.82 -7.10
CA LEU A 118 -0.80 -17.51 -5.83
C LEU A 118 -0.49 -16.09 -5.34
N MET A 119 0.74 -15.62 -5.50
CA MET A 119 1.09 -14.22 -5.20
C MET A 119 0.31 -13.23 -6.07
N MET A 120 0.13 -13.56 -7.36
CA MET A 120 -0.71 -12.76 -8.25
C MET A 120 -2.19 -12.83 -7.85
N LEU A 121 -2.70 -14.00 -7.48
CA LEU A 121 -4.07 -14.19 -7.02
C LEU A 121 -4.34 -13.38 -5.73
N GLU A 122 -3.39 -13.35 -4.83
CA GLU A 122 -3.42 -12.51 -3.64
C GLU A 122 -3.63 -11.02 -4.02
N ARG A 123 -2.86 -10.48 -4.98
CA ARG A 123 -2.99 -9.11 -5.47
C ARG A 123 -4.35 -8.82 -6.12
N VAL A 124 -4.85 -9.76 -6.92
CA VAL A 124 -6.21 -9.69 -7.49
C VAL A 124 -7.26 -9.56 -6.39
N GLY A 125 -7.18 -10.40 -5.35
CA GLY A 125 -8.09 -10.34 -4.22
C GLY A 125 -8.03 -8.99 -3.47
N LYS A 126 -6.82 -8.45 -3.23
CA LYS A 126 -6.60 -7.13 -2.62
C LYS A 126 -7.24 -6.02 -3.46
N ALA A 127 -7.07 -6.07 -4.79
CA ALA A 127 -7.66 -5.10 -5.69
C ALA A 127 -9.20 -5.15 -5.70
N ILE A 128 -9.79 -6.33 -5.56
CA ILE A 128 -11.26 -6.51 -5.51
C ILE A 128 -11.83 -5.95 -4.19
N ARG A 129 -11.17 -6.18 -3.03
CA ARG A 129 -11.72 -5.84 -1.72
C ARG A 129 -11.63 -4.35 -1.36
N VAL A 130 -10.59 -3.65 -1.84
CA VAL A 130 -10.24 -2.31 -1.36
C VAL A 130 -11.33 -1.26 -1.68
N PRO A 131 -11.81 -1.09 -2.92
CA PRO A 131 -12.78 -0.04 -3.23
C PRO A 131 -14.10 -0.17 -2.48
N PRO A 132 -14.78 -1.34 -2.44
CA PRO A 132 -16.05 -1.46 -1.70
C PRO A 132 -15.84 -1.36 -0.19
N ARG A 133 -14.71 -1.82 0.37
CA ARG A 133 -14.35 -1.61 1.78
C ARG A 133 -14.23 -0.13 2.10
N ASP A 134 -13.49 0.62 1.30
CA ASP A 134 -13.23 2.05 1.52
C ASP A 134 -14.53 2.87 1.36
N ALA A 135 -15.39 2.49 0.43
CA ALA A 135 -16.72 3.08 0.29
C ALA A 135 -17.55 2.87 1.58
N MET A 136 -17.63 1.65 2.10
CA MET A 136 -18.34 1.35 3.35
C MET A 136 -17.71 2.10 4.55
N LEU A 137 -16.38 2.17 4.60
CA LEU A 137 -15.66 2.88 5.67
C LEU A 137 -15.97 4.38 5.63
N SER A 138 -16.08 4.96 4.43
CA SER A 138 -16.38 6.38 4.25
C SER A 138 -17.72 6.79 4.86
N TYR A 139 -18.71 5.90 4.87
CA TYR A 139 -20.02 6.18 5.52
C TYR A 139 -19.89 6.32 7.04
N GLY A 140 -19.11 5.43 7.69
CA GLY A 140 -18.86 5.48 9.12
C GLY A 140 -18.00 6.68 9.56
N THR A 141 -17.01 7.07 8.75
CA THR A 141 -16.05 8.13 9.13
C THR A 141 -16.65 9.54 9.12
N GLN A 142 -17.79 9.77 8.43
CA GLN A 142 -18.44 11.08 8.39
C GLN A 142 -18.87 11.61 9.78
N HIS A 143 -19.22 10.71 10.70
CA HIS A 143 -19.70 11.07 12.05
C HIS A 143 -18.61 11.47 13.04
N MET A 144 -17.35 11.10 12.78
CA MET A 144 -16.22 11.37 13.68
C MET A 144 -15.16 12.28 13.06
N GLY A 145 -15.39 12.72 11.82
CA GLY A 145 -14.40 13.39 10.99
C GLY A 145 -13.64 12.37 10.13
N ARG A 146 -13.67 12.57 8.80
CA ARG A 146 -13.07 11.62 7.83
C ARG A 146 -11.60 11.36 8.13
N GLY A 147 -10.82 12.41 8.40
CA GLY A 147 -9.39 12.26 8.70
C GLY A 147 -9.11 11.38 9.91
N TRP A 148 -9.86 11.57 11.02
CA TRP A 148 -9.71 10.76 12.23
C TRP A 148 -10.13 9.30 12.00
N GLY A 149 -11.26 9.07 11.32
CA GLY A 149 -11.77 7.72 11.09
C GLY A 149 -10.84 6.89 10.18
N PHE A 150 -10.33 7.47 9.10
CA PHE A 150 -9.33 6.82 8.25
C PHE A 150 -7.98 6.68 8.96
N GLY A 151 -7.57 7.67 9.76
CA GLY A 151 -6.34 7.57 10.57
C GLY A 151 -6.37 6.45 11.61
N LEU A 152 -7.53 6.22 12.25
CA LEU A 152 -7.70 5.09 13.18
C LEU A 152 -7.62 3.74 12.43
N HIS A 153 -8.23 3.66 11.25
CA HIS A 153 -8.14 2.46 10.41
C HIS A 153 -6.68 2.20 9.98
N GLU A 154 -5.97 3.22 9.51
CA GLU A 154 -4.56 3.13 9.10
C GLU A 154 -3.65 2.71 10.25
N ALA A 155 -3.88 3.23 11.46
CA ALA A 155 -3.11 2.81 12.64
C ALA A 155 -3.26 1.31 12.95
N LEU A 156 -4.45 0.74 12.75
CA LEU A 156 -4.70 -0.70 12.89
C LEU A 156 -4.05 -1.50 11.76
N ASP A 157 -4.10 -1.01 10.52
CA ASP A 157 -3.38 -1.59 9.38
C ASP A 157 -1.88 -1.68 9.67
N GLN A 158 -1.26 -0.61 10.15
CA GLN A 158 0.18 -0.56 10.46
C GLN A 158 0.58 -1.53 11.60
N ILE A 159 -0.27 -1.73 12.61
CA ILE A 159 -0.04 -2.75 13.62
C ILE A 159 0.02 -4.15 12.96
N GLY A 160 -0.87 -4.42 12.02
CA GLY A 160 -0.87 -5.65 11.22
C GLY A 160 0.41 -5.79 10.39
N ALA A 161 0.77 -4.71 9.67
CA ALA A 161 1.94 -4.65 8.78
C ALA A 161 3.28 -4.91 9.49
N VAL A 162 3.39 -4.52 10.77
CA VAL A 162 4.57 -4.80 11.59
C VAL A 162 4.49 -6.20 12.22
N SER A 163 3.34 -6.58 12.77
CA SER A 163 3.21 -7.84 13.52
C SER A 163 3.27 -9.10 12.64
N GLY A 164 2.76 -9.03 11.40
CA GLY A 164 2.85 -10.15 10.45
C GLY A 164 4.28 -10.61 10.19
N PRO A 165 5.17 -9.73 9.71
CA PRO A 165 6.59 -10.04 9.54
C PRO A 165 7.29 -10.52 10.82
N LEU A 166 6.94 -9.97 12.00
CA LEU A 166 7.50 -10.45 13.28
C LEU A 166 7.10 -11.89 13.60
N ILE A 167 5.84 -12.26 13.32
CA ILE A 167 5.35 -13.65 13.52
C ILE A 167 6.12 -14.62 12.64
N VAL A 168 6.29 -14.31 11.35
CA VAL A 168 7.01 -15.20 10.44
C VAL A 168 8.51 -15.20 10.70
N ALA A 169 9.10 -14.10 11.15
CA ALA A 169 10.48 -14.05 11.61
C ALA A 169 10.71 -14.97 12.80
N ALA A 170 9.81 -14.96 13.79
CA ALA A 170 9.86 -15.87 14.93
C ALA A 170 9.76 -17.34 14.48
N ALA A 171 8.82 -17.66 13.58
CA ALA A 171 8.70 -19.00 13.03
C ALA A 171 9.99 -19.49 12.35
N LEU A 172 10.61 -18.66 11.52
CA LEU A 172 11.88 -18.97 10.87
C LEU A 172 13.04 -19.10 11.87
N HIS A 173 13.07 -18.25 12.91
CA HIS A 173 14.10 -18.28 13.95
C HIS A 173 14.07 -19.62 14.72
N PHE A 174 12.89 -20.15 14.99
CA PHE A 174 12.71 -21.46 15.62
C PHE A 174 12.82 -22.65 14.64
N GLY A 175 13.30 -22.42 13.41
CA GLY A 175 13.59 -23.49 12.45
C GLY A 175 12.38 -24.04 11.70
N ALA A 176 11.24 -23.35 11.74
CA ALA A 176 10.00 -23.87 11.15
C ALA A 176 9.96 -23.85 9.59
N GLY A 177 10.86 -23.13 8.94
CA GLY A 177 10.95 -23.00 7.48
C GLY A 177 9.82 -22.20 6.83
N TYR A 178 9.99 -21.86 5.53
CA TYR A 178 9.07 -20.99 4.78
C TYR A 178 7.64 -21.55 4.68
N ARG A 179 7.49 -22.84 4.41
CA ARG A 179 6.16 -23.47 4.27
C ARG A 179 5.33 -23.35 5.53
N PHE A 180 5.92 -23.66 6.69
CA PHE A 180 5.22 -23.53 7.97
C PHE A 180 4.90 -22.06 8.26
N SER A 181 5.80 -21.13 7.95
CA SER A 181 5.57 -19.68 8.13
C SER A 181 4.34 -19.20 7.33
N TYR A 182 4.17 -19.65 6.08
CA TYR A 182 2.95 -19.37 5.32
C TYR A 182 1.71 -20.05 5.92
N ALA A 183 1.81 -21.30 6.34
CA ALA A 183 0.69 -22.00 6.98
C ALA A 183 0.24 -21.32 8.27
N LEU A 184 1.17 -20.79 9.07
CA LEU A 184 0.89 -20.06 10.32
C LEU A 184 0.02 -18.83 10.07
N LEU A 185 0.18 -18.17 8.91
CA LEU A 185 -0.65 -17.04 8.52
C LEU A 185 -2.12 -17.40 8.27
N LEU A 186 -2.49 -18.68 8.28
CA LEU A 186 -3.90 -19.09 8.29
C LEU A 186 -4.63 -18.59 9.56
N VAL A 187 -3.92 -18.44 10.67
CA VAL A 187 -4.53 -17.95 11.93
C VAL A 187 -5.11 -16.54 11.75
N PRO A 188 -4.34 -15.51 11.36
CA PRO A 188 -4.92 -14.19 11.10
C PRO A 188 -5.92 -14.19 9.95
N VAL A 189 -5.82 -15.08 8.93
CA VAL A 189 -6.86 -15.23 7.89
C VAL A 189 -8.22 -15.56 8.51
N VAL A 190 -8.26 -16.59 9.37
CA VAL A 190 -9.50 -17.02 10.04
C VAL A 190 -10.05 -15.89 10.92
N LEU A 191 -9.19 -15.19 11.67
CA LEU A 191 -9.59 -14.07 12.51
C LEU A 191 -10.13 -12.89 11.68
N ALA A 192 -9.50 -12.57 10.54
CA ALA A 192 -9.99 -11.55 9.62
C ALA A 192 -11.39 -11.90 9.07
N MET A 193 -11.57 -13.13 8.60
CA MET A 193 -12.84 -13.58 8.03
C MET A 193 -13.95 -13.68 9.09
N ALA A 194 -13.63 -14.11 10.31
CA ALA A 194 -14.58 -14.12 11.42
C ALA A 194 -15.00 -12.68 11.79
N THR A 195 -14.05 -11.75 11.91
CA THR A 195 -14.33 -10.34 12.22
C THR A 195 -15.14 -9.68 11.09
N LEU A 196 -14.81 -9.96 9.82
CA LEU A 196 -15.56 -9.46 8.66
C LEU A 196 -17.00 -9.97 8.67
N THR A 197 -17.20 -11.24 9.03
CA THR A 197 -18.54 -11.85 9.17
C THR A 197 -19.32 -11.18 10.29
N ALA A 198 -18.69 -10.94 11.45
CA ALA A 198 -19.31 -10.21 12.57
C ALA A 198 -19.66 -8.77 12.16
N ALA A 199 -18.78 -8.07 11.45
CA ALA A 199 -19.05 -6.72 10.96
C ALA A 199 -20.27 -6.69 10.03
N ARG A 200 -20.42 -7.65 9.13
CA ARG A 200 -21.59 -7.76 8.25
C ARG A 200 -22.90 -8.03 9.05
N TRP A 201 -22.85 -8.89 10.04
CA TRP A 201 -24.05 -9.21 10.84
C TRP A 201 -24.51 -7.99 11.66
N LEU A 202 -23.55 -7.24 12.25
CA LEU A 202 -23.85 -6.06 13.03
C LEU A 202 -24.25 -4.85 12.18
N TYR A 203 -23.70 -4.74 10.97
CA TYR A 203 -23.90 -3.60 10.06
C TYR A 203 -24.26 -4.08 8.63
N PRO A 204 -25.44 -4.69 8.43
CA PRO A 204 -25.84 -5.24 7.12
C PRO A 204 -25.99 -4.16 6.04
N ARG A 205 -26.29 -2.92 6.43
CA ARG A 205 -26.43 -1.74 5.56
C ARG A 205 -25.57 -0.58 6.06
N PRO A 206 -24.27 -0.55 5.77
CA PRO A 206 -23.40 0.53 6.22
C PRO A 206 -23.75 1.89 5.59
N GLN A 207 -24.50 1.93 4.49
CA GLN A 207 -25.05 3.15 3.87
C GLN A 207 -26.02 3.90 4.80
N ASP A 208 -26.67 3.23 5.74
CA ASP A 208 -27.54 3.86 6.74
C ASP A 208 -26.75 4.81 7.68
N LEU A 209 -25.41 4.77 7.63
CA LEU A 209 -24.50 5.67 8.33
C LEU A 209 -24.11 6.90 7.49
N GLU A 210 -24.64 7.10 6.28
CA GLU A 210 -24.22 8.18 5.35
C GLU A 210 -24.93 9.51 5.62
N ILE A 211 -24.15 10.62 5.55
CA ILE A 211 -24.67 11.99 5.48
C ILE A 211 -24.48 12.50 4.05
N ARG A 212 -25.56 12.77 3.32
CA ARG A 212 -25.53 13.19 1.90
C ARG A 212 -24.81 14.55 1.73
N ALA A 213 -23.94 14.64 0.71
CA ALA A 213 -23.26 15.85 0.27
C ALA A 213 -23.55 16.17 -1.21
N PRO A 214 -23.63 17.45 -1.62
CA PRO A 214 -23.95 17.85 -3.00
C PRO A 214 -22.78 17.66 -3.98
N GLN A 215 -23.09 17.42 -5.26
CA GLN A 215 -22.14 17.26 -6.37
C GLN A 215 -21.94 18.59 -7.11
N LEU A 216 -20.70 18.90 -7.53
CA LEU A 216 -20.30 20.12 -8.23
C LEU A 216 -19.51 19.84 -9.54
N GLN A 217 -19.47 20.80 -10.47
CA GLN A 217 -18.99 20.65 -11.87
C GLN A 217 -17.53 21.13 -12.12
N THR A 218 -16.97 20.85 -13.31
CA THR A 218 -15.56 20.57 -13.64
C THR A 218 -14.77 21.61 -14.46
N GLN A 219 -13.42 21.69 -14.21
CA GLN A 219 -12.37 22.27 -15.09
C GLN A 219 -11.14 21.36 -15.20
N GLY A 220 -10.26 21.57 -16.24
CA GLY A 220 -9.13 20.69 -16.57
C GLY A 220 -7.95 20.67 -15.57
N PHE A 221 -6.96 19.77 -15.79
CA PHE A 221 -5.74 19.69 -14.98
C PHE A 221 -4.68 20.70 -15.40
N THR A 222 -3.96 21.25 -14.42
CA THR A 222 -2.88 22.22 -14.63
C THR A 222 -1.59 21.55 -15.12
N ARG A 223 -0.67 22.34 -15.68
CA ARG A 223 0.68 21.87 -16.04
C ARG A 223 1.42 21.33 -14.80
N ALA A 224 1.23 21.93 -13.63
CA ALA A 224 1.82 21.48 -12.38
C ALA A 224 1.38 20.07 -12.00
N PHE A 225 0.10 19.74 -12.19
CA PHE A 225 -0.42 18.39 -11.97
C PHE A 225 0.31 17.34 -12.82
N TRP A 226 0.48 17.57 -14.13
CA TRP A 226 1.16 16.62 -15.01
C TRP A 226 2.65 16.47 -14.70
N LEU A 227 3.33 17.56 -14.38
CA LEU A 227 4.73 17.51 -13.93
C LEU A 227 4.85 16.75 -12.61
N TYR A 228 3.91 16.96 -11.67
CA TYR A 228 3.86 16.22 -10.44
C TYR A 228 3.71 14.70 -10.67
N ILE A 229 2.76 14.31 -11.54
CA ILE A 229 2.57 12.90 -11.93
C ILE A 229 3.87 12.32 -12.49
N LEU A 230 4.55 13.03 -13.40
CA LEU A 230 5.81 12.58 -13.97
C LEU A 230 6.89 12.37 -12.89
N GLY A 231 7.06 13.31 -11.96
CA GLY A 231 8.01 13.17 -10.85
C GLY A 231 7.70 11.97 -9.95
N ALA A 232 6.43 11.77 -9.61
CA ALA A 232 5.99 10.62 -8.82
C ALA A 232 6.21 9.29 -9.55
N CYS A 233 5.95 9.24 -10.87
CA CYS A 233 6.21 8.08 -11.71
C CYS A 233 7.70 7.72 -11.79
N LEU A 234 8.60 8.71 -11.84
CA LEU A 234 10.04 8.47 -11.82
C LEU A 234 10.50 7.86 -10.48
N ILE A 235 9.97 8.37 -9.35
CA ILE A 235 10.24 7.74 -8.04
C ILE A 235 9.75 6.30 -8.04
N ALA A 236 8.52 6.04 -8.49
CA ALA A 236 7.96 4.70 -8.56
C ALA A 236 8.83 3.74 -9.40
N ALA A 237 9.32 4.19 -10.56
CA ALA A 237 10.19 3.39 -11.43
C ALA A 237 11.56 3.07 -10.81
N GLY A 238 12.11 3.99 -9.99
CA GLY A 238 13.40 3.80 -9.32
C GLY A 238 13.31 3.05 -7.99
N PHE A 239 12.11 2.79 -7.46
CA PHE A 239 11.94 2.20 -6.14
C PHE A 239 11.88 0.67 -6.21
N ALA A 240 12.92 -0.01 -5.69
CA ALA A 240 12.94 -1.47 -5.66
C ALA A 240 11.91 -1.99 -4.63
N ASP A 241 11.07 -2.92 -5.08
CA ASP A 241 10.09 -3.55 -4.20
C ASP A 241 10.77 -4.53 -3.22
N PHE A 242 10.21 -4.66 -2.00
CA PHE A 242 10.81 -5.49 -0.96
C PHE A 242 11.03 -6.97 -1.36
N PRO A 243 10.16 -7.64 -2.13
CA PRO A 243 10.45 -8.99 -2.60
C PRO A 243 11.80 -9.14 -3.33
N LEU A 244 12.25 -8.15 -4.09
CA LEU A 244 13.58 -8.21 -4.72
C LEU A 244 14.71 -8.00 -3.71
N ILE A 245 14.50 -7.18 -2.69
CA ILE A 245 15.44 -7.00 -1.58
C ILE A 245 15.56 -8.31 -0.79
N ALA A 246 14.45 -8.93 -0.43
CA ALA A 246 14.43 -10.23 0.25
C ALA A 246 15.07 -11.35 -0.58
N TYR A 247 14.82 -11.34 -1.90
CA TYR A 247 15.50 -12.22 -2.85
C TYR A 247 17.03 -12.04 -2.83
N HIS A 248 17.48 -10.77 -2.83
CA HIS A 248 18.91 -10.45 -2.74
C HIS A 248 19.54 -11.00 -1.46
N PHE A 249 18.90 -10.80 -0.32
CA PHE A 249 19.39 -11.30 0.97
C PHE A 249 19.51 -12.82 0.99
N GLU A 250 18.54 -13.53 0.42
CA GLU A 250 18.57 -14.98 0.33
C GLU A 250 19.67 -15.47 -0.64
N ARG A 251 19.75 -14.87 -1.84
CA ARG A 251 20.72 -15.27 -2.89
C ARG A 251 22.16 -15.05 -2.49
N THR A 252 22.43 -14.00 -1.73
CA THR A 252 23.79 -13.64 -1.29
C THR A 252 24.14 -14.23 0.08
N ALA A 253 23.18 -14.85 0.76
CA ALA A 253 23.31 -15.28 2.15
C ALA A 253 23.84 -14.15 3.06
N LEU A 254 23.51 -12.89 2.75
CA LEU A 254 23.99 -11.71 3.46
C LEU A 254 23.51 -11.68 4.90
N ILE A 255 22.27 -12.13 5.12
CA ILE A 255 21.62 -12.20 6.43
C ILE A 255 20.95 -13.54 6.63
N ALA A 256 20.71 -13.93 7.90
CA ALA A 256 19.95 -15.14 8.20
C ALA A 256 18.50 -15.06 7.68
N PRO A 257 17.88 -16.17 7.26
CA PRO A 257 16.51 -16.17 6.71
C PRO A 257 15.47 -15.47 7.59
N ALA A 258 15.60 -15.60 8.92
CA ALA A 258 14.70 -14.95 9.88
C ALA A 258 14.92 -13.42 9.96
N ALA A 259 16.07 -12.90 9.52
CA ALA A 259 16.38 -11.48 9.61
C ALA A 259 15.72 -10.65 8.50
N ALA A 260 15.42 -11.21 7.34
CA ALA A 260 14.74 -10.49 6.26
C ALA A 260 13.34 -10.00 6.68
N PRO A 261 12.45 -10.83 7.24
CA PRO A 261 11.18 -10.34 7.79
C PRO A 261 11.34 -9.35 8.94
N LEU A 262 12.40 -9.46 9.79
CA LEU A 262 12.67 -8.48 10.84
C LEU A 262 13.04 -7.11 10.26
N LEU A 263 13.86 -7.08 9.21
CA LEU A 263 14.20 -5.83 8.51
C LEU A 263 12.98 -5.23 7.81
N TYR A 264 12.08 -6.08 7.30
CA TYR A 264 10.82 -5.61 6.76
C TYR A 264 9.92 -5.00 7.84
N ALA A 265 9.77 -5.65 9.00
CA ALA A 265 9.04 -5.11 10.14
C ALA A 265 9.63 -3.77 10.62
N LEU A 266 10.97 -3.66 10.68
CA LEU A 266 11.66 -2.40 10.96
C LEU A 266 11.28 -1.33 9.94
N ALA A 267 11.33 -1.66 8.64
CA ALA A 267 11.00 -0.72 7.58
C ALA A 267 9.53 -0.27 7.65
N MET A 268 8.58 -1.15 7.95
CA MET A 268 7.16 -0.81 8.16
C MET A 268 6.96 0.08 9.40
N GLY A 269 7.68 -0.17 10.47
CA GLY A 269 7.67 0.72 11.65
C GLY A 269 8.21 2.12 11.33
N VAL A 270 9.30 2.19 10.55
CA VAL A 270 9.87 3.46 10.07
C VAL A 270 8.91 4.16 9.11
N ASP A 271 8.27 3.43 8.20
CA ASP A 271 7.24 3.91 7.27
C ASP A 271 6.10 4.61 8.02
N ALA A 272 5.49 3.95 9.02
CA ALA A 272 4.44 4.53 9.84
C ALA A 272 4.85 5.85 10.50
N LEU A 273 6.07 5.91 11.07
CA LEU A 273 6.61 7.13 11.68
C LEU A 273 6.89 8.20 10.63
N ALA A 274 7.49 7.82 9.50
CA ALA A 274 7.81 8.71 8.39
C ALA A 274 6.55 9.32 7.79
N ALA A 275 5.49 8.54 7.58
CA ALA A 275 4.21 9.02 7.09
C ALA A 275 3.63 10.13 7.98
N LEU A 276 3.69 9.97 9.30
CA LEU A 276 3.21 10.97 10.26
C LEU A 276 4.08 12.23 10.28
N VAL A 277 5.41 12.07 10.31
CA VAL A 277 6.36 13.19 10.37
C VAL A 277 6.33 13.98 9.08
N PHE A 278 6.49 13.31 7.95
CA PHE A 278 6.58 13.96 6.66
C PHE A 278 5.20 14.45 6.16
N GLY A 279 4.10 13.82 6.57
CA GLY A 279 2.77 14.36 6.33
C GLY A 279 2.57 15.74 6.98
N ARG A 280 2.95 15.88 8.27
CA ARG A 280 2.92 17.20 8.94
C ARG A 280 3.91 18.21 8.36
N LEU A 281 5.06 17.73 7.92
CA LEU A 281 6.07 18.59 7.33
C LEU A 281 5.62 19.08 5.95
N PHE A 282 4.92 18.22 5.18
CA PHE A 282 4.33 18.60 3.90
C PHE A 282 3.27 19.72 4.04
N ASP A 283 2.44 19.67 5.08
CA ASP A 283 1.45 20.73 5.36
C ASP A 283 2.12 22.10 5.60
N ARG A 284 3.39 22.14 5.98
CA ARG A 284 4.15 23.38 6.25
C ARG A 284 5.06 23.80 5.11
N LEU A 285 5.71 22.85 4.46
CA LEU A 285 6.79 23.10 3.48
C LEU A 285 6.39 22.70 2.05
N GLY A 286 5.22 22.10 1.85
CA GLY A 286 4.74 21.65 0.55
C GLY A 286 5.66 20.62 -0.09
N ILE A 287 5.79 20.67 -1.41
CA ILE A 287 6.50 19.67 -2.22
C ILE A 287 8.02 19.57 -1.93
N VAL A 288 8.61 20.56 -1.24
CA VAL A 288 10.03 20.52 -0.85
C VAL A 288 10.33 19.29 0.00
N VAL A 289 9.36 18.84 0.80
CA VAL A 289 9.50 17.62 1.60
C VAL A 289 9.66 16.39 0.71
N MET A 290 8.95 16.32 -0.42
CA MET A 290 9.12 15.23 -1.40
C MET A 290 10.53 15.22 -2.00
N MET A 291 11.11 16.40 -2.25
CA MET A 291 12.49 16.48 -2.75
C MET A 291 13.48 15.93 -1.70
N LEU A 292 13.31 16.31 -0.43
CA LEU A 292 14.15 15.81 0.66
C LEU A 292 14.05 14.28 0.78
N VAL A 293 12.83 13.76 0.79
CA VAL A 293 12.61 12.31 0.92
C VAL A 293 13.12 11.55 -0.29
N ALA A 294 12.90 12.03 -1.51
CA ALA A 294 13.43 11.40 -2.72
C ALA A 294 14.97 11.36 -2.71
N ALA A 295 15.62 12.43 -2.25
CA ALA A 295 17.07 12.46 -2.10
C ALA A 295 17.58 11.47 -1.03
N LEU A 296 16.90 11.39 0.13
CA LEU A 296 17.24 10.45 1.20
C LEU A 296 17.00 9.00 0.78
N SER A 297 15.82 8.72 0.21
CA SER A 297 15.45 7.36 -0.19
C SER A 297 16.32 6.85 -1.35
N ALA A 298 16.81 7.69 -2.25
CA ALA A 298 17.75 7.28 -3.29
C ALA A 298 18.98 6.54 -2.75
N GLY A 299 19.37 6.79 -1.49
CA GLY A 299 20.45 6.10 -0.80
C GLY A 299 20.17 4.66 -0.39
N PHE A 300 18.91 4.18 -0.43
CA PHE A 300 18.61 2.81 0.00
C PHE A 300 19.26 1.76 -0.91
N ALA A 301 19.19 1.94 -2.23
CA ALA A 301 19.64 0.93 -3.18
C ALA A 301 21.14 0.61 -3.08
N PRO A 302 22.07 1.58 -3.05
CA PRO A 302 23.50 1.27 -2.86
C PRO A 302 23.77 0.59 -1.52
N LEU A 303 23.08 0.98 -0.44
CA LEU A 303 23.28 0.39 0.88
C LEU A 303 22.77 -1.05 0.95
N VAL A 304 21.63 -1.35 0.32
CA VAL A 304 21.03 -2.69 0.34
C VAL A 304 21.75 -3.64 -0.61
N PHE A 305 22.03 -3.24 -1.85
CA PHE A 305 22.51 -4.15 -2.89
C PHE A 305 24.03 -4.24 -3.02
N LEU A 306 24.77 -3.24 -2.51
CA LEU A 306 26.25 -3.23 -2.59
C LEU A 306 26.92 -3.24 -1.21
N GLY A 307 26.15 -3.06 -0.14
CA GLY A 307 26.68 -2.97 1.22
C GLY A 307 26.71 -4.31 1.96
N GLY A 308 27.34 -4.31 3.14
CA GLY A 308 27.26 -5.41 4.10
C GLY A 308 26.02 -5.29 5.00
N VAL A 309 25.92 -6.16 6.02
CA VAL A 309 24.76 -6.25 6.93
C VAL A 309 24.35 -4.92 7.53
N ASN A 310 25.28 -4.15 8.09
CA ASN A 310 24.97 -2.86 8.71
C ASN A 310 24.47 -1.83 7.70
N ALA A 311 25.02 -1.84 6.48
CA ALA A 311 24.55 -0.99 5.40
C ALA A 311 23.14 -1.39 4.95
N ALA A 312 22.84 -2.69 4.86
CA ALA A 312 21.51 -3.20 4.54
C ALA A 312 20.46 -2.74 5.57
N VAL A 313 20.79 -2.77 6.88
CA VAL A 313 19.90 -2.23 7.93
C VAL A 313 19.62 -0.74 7.72
N ALA A 314 20.67 0.07 7.48
CA ALA A 314 20.53 1.50 7.20
C ALA A 314 19.72 1.74 5.91
N GLY A 315 19.97 0.93 4.86
CA GLY A 315 19.23 0.96 3.60
C GLY A 315 17.75 0.67 3.79
N MET A 316 17.38 -0.30 4.65
CA MET A 316 15.99 -0.62 4.98
C MET A 316 15.29 0.51 5.75
N VAL A 317 16.00 1.25 6.59
CA VAL A 317 15.47 2.47 7.23
C VAL A 317 15.16 3.54 6.17
N LEU A 318 16.09 3.79 5.23
CA LEU A 318 15.86 4.75 4.14
C LEU A 318 14.72 4.30 3.20
N TRP A 319 14.61 3.00 2.95
CA TRP A 319 13.51 2.41 2.19
C TRP A 319 12.17 2.65 2.87
N GLY A 320 12.07 2.41 4.19
CA GLY A 320 10.86 2.69 4.97
C GLY A 320 10.49 4.18 4.97
N ILE A 321 11.47 5.08 5.10
CA ILE A 321 11.25 6.54 4.95
C ILE A 321 10.65 6.86 3.58
N GLY A 322 11.19 6.27 2.51
CA GLY A 322 10.68 6.45 1.15
C GLY A 322 9.25 5.97 0.98
N MET A 323 8.91 4.79 1.54
CA MET A 323 7.55 4.23 1.50
C MET A 323 6.56 5.14 2.22
N GLY A 324 6.83 5.54 3.47
CA GLY A 324 5.91 6.36 4.26
C GLY A 324 5.62 7.72 3.63
N ALA A 325 6.61 8.32 2.98
CA ALA A 325 6.39 9.53 2.22
C ALA A 325 5.56 9.30 0.96
N GLN A 326 5.78 8.21 0.23
CA GLN A 326 5.00 7.87 -0.96
C GLN A 326 3.54 7.61 -0.59
N GLU A 327 3.27 6.92 0.48
CA GLU A 327 1.90 6.60 0.90
C GLU A 327 1.14 7.82 1.44
N SER A 328 1.80 8.72 2.16
CA SER A 328 1.17 9.89 2.77
C SER A 328 1.20 11.13 1.88
N ILE A 329 2.40 11.59 1.49
CA ILE A 329 2.58 12.89 0.83
C ILE A 329 2.10 12.84 -0.61
N MET A 330 2.36 11.74 -1.34
CA MET A 330 1.98 11.69 -2.76
C MET A 330 0.47 11.83 -2.95
N ARG A 331 -0.32 11.22 -2.08
CA ARG A 331 -1.78 11.36 -2.11
C ARG A 331 -2.23 12.76 -1.72
N ALA A 332 -1.60 13.36 -0.69
CA ALA A 332 -1.92 14.71 -0.26
C ALA A 332 -1.65 15.74 -1.36
N ALA A 333 -0.53 15.62 -2.07
CA ALA A 333 -0.16 16.52 -3.17
C ALA A 333 -1.12 16.40 -4.37
N VAL A 334 -1.57 15.20 -4.75
CA VAL A 334 -2.63 15.02 -5.77
C VAL A 334 -3.90 15.77 -5.35
N GLY A 335 -4.28 15.66 -4.08
CA GLY A 335 -5.46 16.33 -3.52
C GLY A 335 -5.36 17.85 -3.54
N SER A 336 -4.15 18.44 -3.39
CA SER A 336 -3.92 19.88 -3.43
C SER A 336 -3.87 20.45 -4.86
N LEU A 337 -3.37 19.65 -5.82
CA LEU A 337 -3.24 20.04 -7.23
C LEU A 337 -4.50 19.86 -8.06
N ALA A 338 -5.50 19.16 -7.55
CA ALA A 338 -6.75 18.89 -8.22
C ALA A 338 -7.91 19.67 -7.58
N ALA A 339 -8.77 20.28 -8.43
CA ALA A 339 -10.02 20.86 -7.99
C ALA A 339 -10.86 19.81 -7.22
N PRO A 340 -11.61 20.23 -6.16
CA PRO A 340 -12.38 19.29 -5.32
C PRO A 340 -13.26 18.32 -6.12
N GLU A 341 -13.86 18.82 -7.20
CA GLU A 341 -14.81 18.12 -8.07
C GLU A 341 -14.13 17.04 -8.94
N ARG A 342 -12.81 17.14 -9.17
CA ARG A 342 -12.01 16.23 -10.01
C ARG A 342 -11.03 15.37 -9.23
N ARG A 343 -11.02 15.45 -7.92
CA ARG A 343 -10.06 14.69 -7.10
C ARG A 343 -10.11 13.19 -7.36
N SER A 344 -11.30 12.59 -7.50
CA SER A 344 -11.42 11.16 -7.80
C SER A 344 -10.79 10.81 -9.15
N TYR A 345 -10.99 11.62 -10.18
CA TYR A 345 -10.37 11.42 -11.48
C TYR A 345 -8.85 11.66 -11.43
N ALA A 346 -8.39 12.68 -10.68
CA ALA A 346 -6.98 12.96 -10.45
C ALA A 346 -6.27 11.78 -9.78
N TYR A 347 -6.87 11.18 -8.74
CA TYR A 347 -6.36 9.96 -8.12
C TYR A 347 -6.36 8.77 -9.08
N GLY A 348 -7.36 8.66 -9.97
CA GLY A 348 -7.39 7.63 -11.00
C GLY A 348 -6.21 7.74 -11.97
N VAL A 349 -5.95 8.96 -12.48
CA VAL A 349 -4.81 9.25 -13.38
C VAL A 349 -3.48 9.00 -12.65
N PHE A 350 -3.36 9.49 -11.41
CA PHE A 350 -2.17 9.26 -10.59
C PHE A 350 -1.92 7.75 -10.40
N ASN A 351 -2.90 7.00 -9.93
CA ASN A 351 -2.75 5.57 -9.66
C ASN A 351 -2.41 4.78 -10.92
N ALA A 352 -3.02 5.13 -12.08
CA ALA A 352 -2.71 4.48 -13.34
C ALA A 352 -1.27 4.73 -13.78
N GLY A 353 -0.84 6.00 -13.80
CA GLY A 353 0.55 6.36 -14.15
C GLY A 353 1.56 5.74 -13.19
N TYR A 354 1.33 5.92 -11.89
CA TYR A 354 2.19 5.40 -10.83
C TYR A 354 2.33 3.87 -10.91
N GLY A 355 1.21 3.14 -11.07
CA GLY A 355 1.22 1.69 -11.19
C GLY A 355 1.94 1.16 -12.43
N VAL A 356 1.77 1.82 -13.59
CA VAL A 356 2.51 1.46 -14.82
C VAL A 356 4.02 1.68 -14.64
N PHE A 357 4.43 2.81 -14.10
CA PHE A 357 5.85 3.09 -13.89
C PHE A 357 6.47 2.22 -12.79
N TRP A 358 5.71 1.90 -11.74
CA TRP A 358 6.15 0.91 -10.74
C TRP A 358 6.39 -0.46 -11.38
N PHE A 359 5.46 -0.94 -12.22
CA PHE A 359 5.61 -2.20 -12.94
C PHE A 359 6.85 -2.22 -13.84
N LEU A 360 6.99 -1.21 -14.70
CA LEU A 360 8.12 -1.12 -15.63
C LEU A 360 9.45 -1.00 -14.88
N GLY A 361 9.48 -0.22 -13.80
CA GLY A 361 10.63 -0.05 -12.93
C GLY A 361 11.01 -1.36 -12.23
N SER A 362 10.07 -2.04 -11.58
CA SER A 362 10.30 -3.32 -10.90
C SER A 362 10.80 -4.40 -11.87
N LEU A 363 10.21 -4.48 -13.08
CA LEU A 363 10.66 -5.40 -14.11
C LEU A 363 12.11 -5.09 -14.54
N LEU A 364 12.41 -3.83 -14.83
CA LEU A 364 13.76 -3.42 -15.25
C LEU A 364 14.79 -3.61 -14.13
N ILE A 365 14.45 -3.25 -12.90
CA ILE A 365 15.30 -3.48 -11.73
C ILE A 365 15.58 -4.97 -11.54
N GLY A 366 14.56 -5.83 -11.72
CA GLY A 366 14.72 -7.29 -11.66
C GLY A 366 15.64 -7.83 -12.77
N VAL A 367 15.50 -7.34 -14.00
CA VAL A 367 16.40 -7.70 -15.11
C VAL A 367 17.83 -7.22 -14.86
N LEU A 368 17.99 -5.98 -14.41
CA LEU A 368 19.29 -5.42 -14.06
C LEU A 368 19.94 -6.17 -12.90
N TYR A 369 19.16 -6.70 -11.97
CA TYR A 369 19.67 -7.54 -10.88
C TYR A 369 20.43 -8.77 -11.42
N ASP A 370 19.88 -9.43 -12.41
CA ASP A 370 20.49 -10.64 -13.01
C ASP A 370 21.71 -10.30 -13.89
N ILE A 371 21.82 -9.04 -14.38
CA ILE A 371 22.90 -8.61 -15.26
C ILE A 371 24.04 -7.94 -14.47
N SER A 372 23.70 -6.93 -13.64
CA SER A 372 24.69 -6.10 -12.94
C SER A 372 24.06 -5.33 -11.78
N LEU A 373 24.44 -5.66 -10.55
CA LEU A 373 24.01 -4.92 -9.35
C LEU A 373 24.37 -3.42 -9.39
N PRO A 374 25.57 -3.00 -9.85
CA PRO A 374 25.86 -1.58 -10.02
C PRO A 374 24.93 -0.88 -11.01
N ALA A 375 24.52 -1.54 -12.10
CA ALA A 375 23.59 -0.97 -13.06
C ALA A 375 22.17 -0.81 -12.45
N LEU A 376 21.70 -1.79 -11.67
CA LEU A 376 20.47 -1.70 -10.89
C LEU A 376 20.52 -0.47 -9.96
N VAL A 377 21.59 -0.35 -9.18
CA VAL A 377 21.75 0.75 -8.22
C VAL A 377 21.78 2.09 -8.94
N ALA A 378 22.54 2.21 -10.03
CA ALA A 378 22.61 3.43 -10.84
C ALA A 378 21.22 3.80 -11.37
N PHE A 379 20.45 2.85 -11.91
CA PHE A 379 19.09 3.07 -12.40
C PHE A 379 18.17 3.57 -11.26
N SER A 380 18.16 2.88 -10.12
CA SER A 380 17.34 3.24 -8.96
C SER A 380 17.64 4.68 -8.48
N VAL A 381 18.91 5.01 -8.30
CA VAL A 381 19.35 6.34 -7.85
C VAL A 381 19.01 7.41 -8.89
N VAL A 382 19.32 7.19 -10.16
CA VAL A 382 19.07 8.16 -11.24
C VAL A 382 17.59 8.47 -11.38
N MET A 383 16.71 7.46 -11.37
CA MET A 383 15.27 7.67 -11.47
C MET A 383 14.71 8.49 -10.30
N GLN A 384 15.11 8.21 -9.07
CA GLN A 384 14.66 8.96 -7.92
C GLN A 384 15.20 10.40 -7.92
N LEU A 385 16.47 10.61 -8.24
CA LEU A 385 17.06 11.95 -8.31
C LEU A 385 16.54 12.76 -9.50
N ALA A 386 16.15 12.12 -10.62
CA ALA A 386 15.56 12.80 -11.77
C ALA A 386 14.18 13.44 -11.45
N ALA A 387 13.51 13.00 -10.39
CA ALA A 387 12.30 13.65 -9.89
C ALA A 387 12.56 15.03 -9.25
N LEU A 388 13.76 15.28 -8.70
CA LEU A 388 14.09 16.51 -7.97
C LEU A 388 13.93 17.80 -8.81
N PRO A 389 14.51 17.92 -10.02
CA PRO A 389 14.34 19.13 -10.83
C PRO A 389 12.88 19.35 -11.23
N ILE A 390 12.08 18.28 -11.39
CA ILE A 390 10.66 18.38 -11.72
C ILE A 390 9.89 18.97 -10.53
N PHE A 391 10.09 18.44 -9.33
CA PHE A 391 9.45 18.97 -8.12
C PHE A 391 9.93 20.40 -7.80
N TYR A 392 11.19 20.69 -8.04
CA TYR A 392 11.71 22.05 -7.90
C TYR A 392 11.01 23.05 -8.82
N ALA A 393 10.71 22.66 -10.06
CA ALA A 393 10.00 23.52 -11.04
C ALA A 393 8.58 23.88 -10.59
N ILE A 394 7.90 23.01 -9.83
CA ILE A 394 6.51 23.23 -9.38
C ILE A 394 6.38 23.65 -7.91
N ARG A 395 7.49 23.85 -7.19
CA ARG A 395 7.50 24.07 -5.73
C ARG A 395 6.71 25.28 -5.23
N LYS A 396 6.42 26.24 -6.11
CA LYS A 396 5.62 27.42 -5.77
C LYS A 396 4.11 27.25 -6.02
N GLN A 397 3.71 26.09 -6.54
CA GLN A 397 2.33 25.81 -6.96
C GLN A 397 1.68 24.69 -6.11
N VAL A 398 2.45 24.09 -5.19
CA VAL A 398 2.03 23.00 -4.28
C VAL A 398 2.35 23.35 -2.83
#